data_82519f275209c8650268873876c22d5f
#
_entry.id   82519f275209c8650268873876c22d5f
#
_cell.length_a   1.000
_cell.length_b   1.000
_cell.length_c   1.000
_cell.angle_alpha   90.00
_cell.angle_beta   90.00
_cell.angle_gamma   90.00
#
_symmetry.space_group_name_H-M   'P 1'
#
loop_
_entity.id
_entity.type
_entity.pdbx_description
1 polymer ?
#
loop_
_entity_poly.entity_id
_entity_poly.type
_entity_poly.pdbx_seq_one_letter_code
_entity_poly.pdbx_strand_id
1 'polypeptide(L)'
;MKPLKETQKTKVGIIGCGAIGTLIAEAVERRMVICDELILYDFDAKKSETLKNSLHYPVTVVASLGEMLKLEPKVIVEAASQQAAREYVERIVSAGIDLIVMSTGALLDLNVQSNKVHVPSGAIGGLDALSSAVLAGVDEVILTSRKNPRAFEMNNREAKIVYEGSAEEAARLYPREMNVAATLALTVKPVKVKVQVVSDPAVQRNTHEFQVKWHFGEMFLRFANDPHPENPRTSALAAWSAIKLLQKLLET
;
A
#
# COMPACT_ATOMS: atom_id res chain seq x y z
N MET A 1 -42.20 6.13 -21.60
CA MET A 1 -41.30 6.18 -20.45
C MET A 1 -40.06 5.39 -20.82
N LYS A 2 -38.86 6.02 -20.84
CA LYS A 2 -37.60 5.27 -20.94
C LYS A 2 -37.44 4.49 -19.64
N PRO A 3 -37.04 3.19 -19.68
CA PRO A 3 -36.74 2.47 -18.45
C PRO A 3 -35.63 3.22 -17.71
N LEU A 4 -35.85 3.44 -16.41
CA LEU A 4 -34.80 3.92 -15.52
C LEU A 4 -33.63 2.95 -15.69
N LYS A 5 -32.45 3.47 -16.10
CA LYS A 5 -31.20 2.67 -16.07
C LYS A 5 -31.05 2.21 -14.64
N GLU A 6 -31.08 0.90 -14.42
CA GLU A 6 -30.62 0.35 -13.14
C GLU A 6 -29.23 0.93 -12.87
N THR A 7 -29.10 1.66 -11.79
CA THR A 7 -27.81 2.19 -11.36
C THR A 7 -26.92 0.97 -11.03
N GLN A 8 -25.92 0.76 -11.85
CA GLN A 8 -24.98 -0.34 -11.66
C GLN A 8 -24.37 -0.25 -10.25
N LYS A 9 -24.51 -1.32 -9.46
CA LYS A 9 -23.98 -1.37 -8.09
C LYS A 9 -22.48 -1.11 -8.09
N THR A 10 -22.05 -0.19 -7.24
CA THR A 10 -20.63 0.08 -7.04
C THR A 10 -20.03 -1.00 -6.14
N LYS A 11 -19.11 -1.80 -6.68
CA LYS A 11 -18.45 -2.89 -5.97
C LYS A 11 -16.96 -2.58 -5.80
N VAL A 12 -16.40 -3.01 -4.67
CA VAL A 12 -14.97 -2.89 -4.36
C VAL A 12 -14.40 -4.28 -4.10
N GLY A 13 -13.34 -4.62 -4.82
CA GLY A 13 -12.57 -5.84 -4.58
C GLY A 13 -11.45 -5.62 -3.56
N ILE A 14 -11.25 -6.57 -2.66
CA ILE A 14 -10.09 -6.60 -1.75
C ILE A 14 -9.37 -7.94 -1.93
N ILE A 15 -8.10 -7.87 -2.33
CA ILE A 15 -7.20 -9.00 -2.43
C ILE A 15 -6.26 -8.97 -1.22
N GLY A 16 -6.35 -9.99 -0.36
CA GLY A 16 -5.64 -10.06 0.92
C GLY A 16 -6.51 -9.59 2.08
N CYS A 17 -6.96 -10.55 2.91
CA CYS A 17 -7.82 -10.33 4.07
C CYS A 17 -7.01 -10.35 5.39
N GLY A 18 -5.78 -9.79 5.35
CA GLY A 18 -4.94 -9.55 6.53
C GLY A 18 -5.26 -8.19 7.17
N ALA A 19 -4.36 -7.71 8.06
CA ALA A 19 -4.55 -6.48 8.84
C ALA A 19 -4.98 -5.26 8.00
N ILE A 20 -4.36 -5.03 6.83
CA ILE A 20 -4.70 -3.90 5.96
C ILE A 20 -6.07 -4.11 5.30
N GLY A 21 -6.30 -5.30 4.71
CA GLY A 21 -7.58 -5.61 4.06
C GLY A 21 -8.75 -5.56 5.03
N THR A 22 -8.57 -6.01 6.27
CA THR A 22 -9.56 -5.91 7.35
C THR A 22 -9.91 -4.47 7.66
N LEU A 23 -8.90 -3.60 7.88
CA LEU A 23 -9.15 -2.17 8.13
C LEU A 23 -9.89 -1.47 6.99
N ILE A 24 -9.59 -1.82 5.73
CA ILE A 24 -10.29 -1.28 4.56
C ILE A 24 -11.75 -1.75 4.54
N ALA A 25 -11.99 -3.04 4.80
CA ALA A 25 -13.34 -3.60 4.85
C ALA A 25 -14.18 -2.98 5.97
N GLU A 26 -13.61 -2.81 7.17
CA GLU A 26 -14.24 -2.12 8.29
C GLU A 26 -14.55 -0.64 7.96
N ALA A 27 -13.67 0.06 7.24
CA ALA A 27 -13.93 1.44 6.81
C ALA A 27 -15.12 1.53 5.85
N VAL A 28 -15.33 0.52 5.00
CA VAL A 28 -16.53 0.41 4.16
C VAL A 28 -17.77 0.15 5.01
N GLU A 29 -17.71 -0.80 5.94
CA GLU A 29 -18.83 -1.07 6.85
C GLU A 29 -19.25 0.18 7.64
N ARG A 30 -18.28 0.95 8.13
CA ARG A 30 -18.50 2.23 8.85
C ARG A 30 -18.93 3.38 7.93
N ARG A 31 -19.20 3.12 6.65
CA ARG A 31 -19.61 4.13 5.66
C ARG A 31 -18.60 5.26 5.43
N MET A 32 -17.32 5.02 5.76
CA MET A 32 -16.23 5.94 5.41
C MET A 32 -15.90 5.86 3.91
N VAL A 33 -16.13 4.70 3.30
CA VAL A 33 -16.07 4.47 1.86
C VAL A 33 -17.46 4.02 1.41
N ILE A 34 -18.02 4.66 0.39
CA ILE A 34 -19.36 4.35 -0.09
C ILE A 34 -19.26 3.41 -1.30
N CYS A 35 -19.73 2.19 -1.10
CA CYS A 35 -19.98 1.22 -2.18
C CYS A 35 -21.20 0.37 -1.80
N ASP A 36 -21.67 -0.50 -2.70
CA ASP A 36 -22.84 -1.33 -2.45
C ASP A 36 -22.46 -2.73 -1.98
N GLU A 37 -21.27 -3.21 -2.34
CA GLU A 37 -20.82 -4.58 -2.06
C GLU A 37 -19.30 -4.66 -2.01
N LEU A 38 -18.79 -5.48 -1.09
CA LEU A 38 -17.38 -5.91 -1.06
C LEU A 38 -17.21 -7.29 -1.71
N ILE A 39 -16.13 -7.45 -2.47
CA ILE A 39 -15.71 -8.72 -3.02
C ILE A 39 -14.36 -9.07 -2.40
N LEU A 40 -14.31 -10.15 -1.63
CA LEU A 40 -13.12 -10.57 -0.89
C LEU A 40 -12.45 -11.78 -1.53
N TYR A 41 -11.13 -11.71 -1.65
CA TYR A 41 -10.29 -12.81 -2.07
C TYR A 41 -9.02 -12.87 -1.22
N ASP A 42 -8.71 -14.04 -0.68
CA ASP A 42 -7.42 -14.34 -0.05
C ASP A 42 -6.97 -15.73 -0.51
N PHE A 43 -5.66 -15.94 -0.66
CA PHE A 43 -5.12 -17.26 -0.97
C PHE A 43 -5.50 -18.30 0.11
N ASP A 44 -5.55 -17.89 1.37
CA ASP A 44 -6.15 -18.65 2.46
C ASP A 44 -7.64 -18.29 2.57
N ALA A 45 -8.49 -19.15 1.98
CA ALA A 45 -9.95 -18.96 1.97
C ALA A 45 -10.55 -18.78 3.37
N LYS A 46 -9.92 -19.31 4.43
CA LYS A 46 -10.40 -19.11 5.81
C LYS A 46 -10.35 -17.65 6.23
N LYS A 47 -9.36 -16.89 5.76
CA LYS A 47 -9.24 -15.46 6.09
C LYS A 47 -10.36 -14.64 5.47
N SER A 48 -10.69 -14.86 4.20
CA SER A 48 -11.79 -14.17 3.53
C SER A 48 -13.14 -14.52 4.16
N GLU A 49 -13.38 -15.78 4.51
CA GLU A 49 -14.60 -16.18 5.21
C GLU A 49 -14.67 -15.63 6.63
N THR A 50 -13.57 -15.62 7.37
CA THR A 50 -13.51 -15.03 8.72
C THR A 50 -13.83 -13.53 8.66
N LEU A 51 -13.21 -12.80 7.71
CA LEU A 51 -13.48 -11.38 7.53
C LEU A 51 -14.94 -11.13 7.13
N LYS A 52 -15.49 -11.88 6.17
CA LYS A 52 -16.91 -11.79 5.80
C LYS A 52 -17.82 -11.95 7.01
N ASN A 53 -17.55 -12.97 7.84
CA ASN A 53 -18.40 -13.27 9.01
C ASN A 53 -18.28 -12.23 10.14
N SER A 54 -17.23 -11.40 10.15
CA SER A 54 -17.06 -10.31 11.11
C SER A 54 -17.75 -9.01 10.68
N LEU A 55 -18.20 -8.92 9.42
CA LEU A 55 -18.80 -7.71 8.86
C LEU A 55 -20.33 -7.81 8.78
N HIS A 56 -21.02 -6.75 9.14
CA HIS A 56 -22.46 -6.54 8.91
C HIS A 56 -22.70 -5.73 7.63
N TYR A 57 -22.18 -6.23 6.52
CA TYR A 57 -22.16 -5.56 5.22
C TYR A 57 -22.36 -6.56 4.07
N PRO A 58 -22.90 -6.18 2.89
CA PRO A 58 -22.94 -7.05 1.75
C PRO A 58 -21.55 -7.47 1.28
N VAL A 59 -21.23 -8.75 1.39
CA VAL A 59 -19.91 -9.30 1.06
C VAL A 59 -20.06 -10.58 0.25
N THR A 60 -19.37 -10.63 -0.89
CA THR A 60 -19.16 -11.85 -1.69
C THR A 60 -17.72 -12.32 -1.53
N VAL A 61 -17.51 -13.57 -1.14
CA VAL A 61 -16.19 -14.22 -1.16
C VAL A 61 -16.03 -14.97 -2.47
N VAL A 62 -14.87 -14.85 -3.10
CA VAL A 62 -14.53 -15.54 -4.35
C VAL A 62 -13.28 -16.39 -4.18
N ALA A 63 -13.14 -17.44 -4.97
CA ALA A 63 -12.02 -18.39 -4.90
C ALA A 63 -10.84 -17.99 -5.80
N SER A 64 -10.98 -16.98 -6.64
CA SER A 64 -9.93 -16.56 -7.58
C SER A 64 -10.10 -15.13 -8.04
N LEU A 65 -8.99 -14.52 -8.51
CA LEU A 65 -9.05 -13.24 -9.23
C LEU A 65 -9.99 -13.30 -10.44
N GLY A 66 -10.01 -14.43 -11.17
CA GLY A 66 -10.90 -14.58 -12.32
C GLY A 66 -12.38 -14.46 -11.98
N GLU A 67 -12.80 -14.98 -10.83
CA GLU A 67 -14.15 -14.80 -10.32
C GLU A 67 -14.42 -13.36 -9.87
N MET A 68 -13.43 -12.72 -9.20
CA MET A 68 -13.53 -11.31 -8.81
C MET A 68 -13.75 -10.40 -10.02
N LEU A 69 -12.97 -10.59 -11.10
CA LEU A 69 -13.07 -9.79 -12.32
C LEU A 69 -14.45 -9.94 -13.01
N LYS A 70 -15.06 -11.13 -12.97
CA LYS A 70 -16.41 -11.37 -13.52
C LYS A 70 -17.50 -10.59 -12.78
N LEU A 71 -17.25 -10.20 -11.55
CA LEU A 71 -18.19 -9.38 -10.75
C LEU A 71 -18.05 -7.88 -11.04
N GLU A 72 -17.09 -7.48 -11.89
CA GLU A 72 -16.87 -6.12 -12.37
C GLU A 72 -16.77 -5.08 -11.23
N PRO A 73 -15.80 -5.23 -10.28
CA PRO A 73 -15.56 -4.20 -9.28
C PRO A 73 -15.08 -2.90 -9.93
N LYS A 74 -15.52 -1.75 -9.45
CA LYS A 74 -15.05 -0.44 -9.91
C LYS A 74 -13.58 -0.22 -9.55
N VAL A 75 -13.18 -0.65 -8.34
CA VAL A 75 -11.81 -0.56 -7.82
C VAL A 75 -11.45 -1.86 -7.14
N ILE A 76 -10.20 -2.31 -7.31
CA ILE A 76 -9.61 -3.41 -6.54
C ILE A 76 -8.50 -2.84 -5.68
N VAL A 77 -8.42 -3.28 -4.40
CA VAL A 77 -7.30 -3.00 -3.51
C VAL A 77 -6.48 -4.27 -3.32
N GLU A 78 -5.23 -4.26 -3.74
CA GLU A 78 -4.26 -5.32 -3.45
C GLU A 78 -3.56 -5.02 -2.11
N ALA A 79 -3.78 -5.86 -1.12
CA ALA A 79 -3.22 -5.78 0.23
C ALA A 79 -2.66 -7.14 0.71
N ALA A 80 -2.18 -7.97 -0.21
CA ALA A 80 -1.72 -9.32 0.06
C ALA A 80 -0.19 -9.46 0.12
N SER A 81 0.48 -9.36 -1.03
CA SER A 81 1.94 -9.52 -1.10
C SER A 81 2.50 -9.01 -2.44
N GLN A 82 3.82 -8.73 -2.47
CA GLN A 82 4.50 -8.39 -3.74
C GLN A 82 4.35 -9.50 -4.79
N GLN A 83 4.32 -10.78 -4.39
CA GLN A 83 4.11 -11.88 -5.32
C GLN A 83 2.71 -11.81 -5.94
N ALA A 84 1.68 -11.61 -5.13
CA ALA A 84 0.30 -11.45 -5.60
C ALA A 84 0.16 -10.23 -6.52
N ALA A 85 0.78 -9.10 -6.15
CA ALA A 85 0.79 -7.91 -7.00
C ALA A 85 1.43 -8.19 -8.37
N ARG A 86 2.60 -8.85 -8.43
CA ARG A 86 3.24 -9.22 -9.71
C ARG A 86 2.36 -10.10 -10.59
N GLU A 87 1.61 -11.01 -9.98
CA GLU A 87 0.72 -11.92 -10.72
C GLU A 87 -0.55 -11.23 -11.21
N TYR A 88 -1.08 -10.26 -10.46
CA TYR A 88 -2.44 -9.77 -10.68
C TYR A 88 -2.52 -8.40 -11.36
N VAL A 89 -1.51 -7.54 -11.23
CA VAL A 89 -1.54 -6.15 -11.72
C VAL A 89 -1.92 -6.08 -13.20
N GLU A 90 -1.21 -6.79 -14.08
CA GLU A 90 -1.48 -6.74 -15.53
C GLU A 90 -2.89 -7.23 -15.87
N ARG A 91 -3.36 -8.28 -15.22
CA ARG A 91 -4.70 -8.86 -15.46
C ARG A 91 -5.82 -7.91 -15.06
N ILE A 92 -5.67 -7.23 -13.91
CA ILE A 92 -6.65 -6.26 -13.40
C ILE A 92 -6.69 -5.03 -14.30
N VAL A 93 -5.53 -4.50 -14.66
CA VAL A 93 -5.40 -3.32 -15.52
C VAL A 93 -5.95 -3.60 -16.92
N SER A 94 -5.66 -4.78 -17.49
CA SER A 94 -6.19 -5.20 -18.79
C SER A 94 -7.72 -5.36 -18.80
N ALA A 95 -8.32 -5.62 -17.65
CA ALA A 95 -9.77 -5.60 -17.47
C ALA A 95 -10.37 -4.18 -17.34
N GLY A 96 -9.52 -3.13 -17.39
CA GLY A 96 -9.95 -1.73 -17.28
C GLY A 96 -10.33 -1.28 -15.86
N ILE A 97 -9.98 -2.06 -14.83
CA ILE A 97 -10.34 -1.82 -13.43
C ILE A 97 -9.23 -1.00 -12.76
N ASP A 98 -9.62 -0.02 -11.95
CA ASP A 98 -8.69 0.75 -11.13
C ASP A 98 -8.13 -0.12 -10.00
N LEU A 99 -6.81 -0.11 -9.84
CA LEU A 99 -6.09 -0.93 -8.86
C LEU A 99 -5.28 -0.08 -7.90
N ILE A 100 -5.58 -0.17 -6.61
CA ILE A 100 -4.73 0.34 -5.54
C ILE A 100 -3.75 -0.76 -5.14
N VAL A 101 -2.44 -0.49 -5.21
CA VAL A 101 -1.38 -1.46 -4.87
C VAL A 101 -0.71 -1.07 -3.56
N MET A 102 -0.91 -1.91 -2.51
CA MET A 102 -0.21 -1.73 -1.22
C MET A 102 1.18 -2.36 -1.24
N SER A 103 1.36 -3.42 -2.00
CA SER A 103 2.63 -4.14 -2.13
C SER A 103 3.54 -3.48 -3.18
N THR A 104 3.84 -2.19 -2.95
CA THR A 104 4.47 -1.30 -3.93
C THR A 104 5.84 -1.74 -4.41
N GLY A 105 6.55 -2.58 -3.62
CA GLY A 105 7.82 -3.19 -4.04
C GLY A 105 7.72 -4.00 -5.32
N ALA A 106 6.55 -4.58 -5.61
CA ALA A 106 6.32 -5.30 -6.86
C ALA A 106 6.42 -4.41 -8.10
N LEU A 107 6.03 -3.13 -7.98
CA LEU A 107 5.99 -2.19 -9.10
C LEU A 107 7.38 -1.68 -9.52
N LEU A 108 8.41 -1.92 -8.72
CA LEU A 108 9.79 -1.55 -9.07
C LEU A 108 10.32 -2.39 -10.23
N ASP A 109 9.90 -3.67 -10.28
CA ASP A 109 10.34 -4.64 -11.29
C ASP A 109 9.33 -4.75 -12.46
N LEU A 110 8.12 -4.23 -12.29
CA LEU A 110 7.08 -4.26 -13.32
C LEU A 110 7.14 -3.00 -14.20
N ASN A 111 7.11 -3.20 -15.52
CA ASN A 111 6.98 -2.10 -16.47
C ASN A 111 5.50 -1.84 -16.81
N VAL A 112 4.69 -1.58 -15.78
CA VAL A 112 3.27 -1.28 -15.97
C VAL A 112 3.09 0.22 -16.14
N GLN A 113 2.85 0.64 -17.38
CA GLN A 113 2.47 2.02 -17.71
C GLN A 113 0.95 2.09 -17.88
N SER A 114 0.25 2.40 -16.79
CA SER A 114 -1.20 2.51 -16.82
C SER A 114 -1.68 3.55 -15.81
N ASN A 115 -2.62 4.39 -16.22
CA ASN A 115 -3.34 5.31 -15.34
C ASN A 115 -4.33 4.61 -14.39
N LYS A 116 -4.45 3.29 -14.52
CA LYS A 116 -5.29 2.45 -13.66
C LYS A 116 -4.55 1.90 -12.43
N VAL A 117 -3.23 2.08 -12.35
CA VAL A 117 -2.44 1.68 -11.18
C VAL A 117 -2.25 2.88 -10.27
N HIS A 118 -2.73 2.74 -9.04
CA HIS A 118 -2.70 3.79 -8.03
C HIS A 118 -1.87 3.34 -6.83
N VAL A 119 -0.90 4.15 -6.45
CA VAL A 119 -0.01 3.90 -5.32
C VAL A 119 -0.41 4.85 -4.17
N PRO A 120 -0.88 4.34 -3.03
CA PRO A 120 -1.15 5.18 -1.87
C PRO A 120 0.16 5.65 -1.23
N SER A 121 0.10 6.73 -0.46
CA SER A 121 1.29 7.25 0.22
C SER A 121 1.85 6.28 1.27
N GLY A 122 1.06 5.30 1.69
CA GLY A 122 1.49 4.32 2.69
C GLY A 122 1.67 4.97 4.07
N ALA A 123 2.79 4.65 4.71
CA ALA A 123 3.11 5.14 6.05
C ALA A 123 3.84 6.49 6.06
N ILE A 124 3.92 7.19 4.94
CA ILE A 124 4.59 8.48 4.76
C ILE A 124 3.67 9.49 4.06
N GLY A 125 4.16 10.70 3.85
CA GLY A 125 3.48 11.77 3.10
C GLY A 125 4.49 12.67 2.40
N GLY A 126 4.05 13.82 1.87
CA GLY A 126 4.89 14.76 1.15
C GLY A 126 5.33 14.30 -0.24
N LEU A 127 4.69 13.25 -0.78
CA LEU A 127 5.02 12.70 -2.09
C LEU A 127 4.67 13.66 -3.23
N ASP A 128 3.71 14.55 -3.03
CA ASP A 128 3.36 15.65 -3.93
C ASP A 128 4.50 16.67 -4.05
N ALA A 129 5.10 17.05 -2.92
CA ALA A 129 6.27 17.94 -2.91
C ALA A 129 7.48 17.28 -3.59
N LEU A 130 7.71 15.97 -3.29
CA LEU A 130 8.79 15.23 -3.94
C LEU A 130 8.60 15.13 -5.46
N SER A 131 7.42 14.73 -5.91
CA SER A 131 7.15 14.60 -7.35
C SER A 131 7.27 15.95 -8.06
N SER A 132 6.95 17.04 -7.39
CA SER A 132 7.17 18.39 -7.91
C SER A 132 8.66 18.74 -8.00
N ALA A 133 9.45 18.41 -6.96
CA ALA A 133 10.89 18.66 -6.96
C ALA A 133 11.61 17.85 -8.05
N VAL A 134 11.14 16.65 -8.39
CA VAL A 134 11.70 15.84 -9.50
C VAL A 134 11.68 16.59 -10.82
N LEU A 135 10.65 17.40 -11.09
CA LEU A 135 10.56 18.20 -12.31
C LEU A 135 11.67 19.27 -12.41
N ALA A 136 12.14 19.75 -11.28
CA ALA A 136 13.21 20.75 -11.20
C ALA A 136 14.62 20.14 -11.07
N GLY A 137 14.71 18.86 -10.77
CA GLY A 137 15.95 18.12 -10.53
C GLY A 137 16.18 17.84 -9.05
N VAL A 138 16.28 16.56 -8.72
CA VAL A 138 16.61 16.05 -7.38
C VAL A 138 18.00 15.44 -7.41
N ASP A 139 18.89 15.89 -6.51
CA ASP A 139 20.28 15.46 -6.46
C ASP A 139 20.46 14.21 -5.57
N GLU A 140 19.76 14.17 -4.43
CA GLU A 140 19.91 13.09 -3.47
C GLU A 140 18.61 12.85 -2.70
N VAL A 141 18.30 11.55 -2.48
CA VAL A 141 17.23 11.09 -1.59
C VAL A 141 17.78 10.01 -0.66
N ILE A 142 17.67 10.24 0.66
CA ILE A 142 18.09 9.29 1.69
C ILE A 142 16.88 8.98 2.57
N LEU A 143 16.54 7.70 2.69
CA LEU A 143 15.51 7.19 3.60
C LEU A 143 16.16 6.44 4.75
N THR A 144 15.88 6.85 5.99
CA THR A 144 16.19 6.07 7.19
C THR A 144 14.87 5.52 7.77
N SER A 145 14.74 4.19 7.75
CA SER A 145 13.61 3.49 8.38
C SER A 145 14.06 2.87 9.69
N ARG A 146 13.46 3.31 10.80
CA ARG A 146 13.81 2.87 12.15
C ARG A 146 12.62 2.18 12.82
N LYS A 147 12.82 0.96 13.29
CA LYS A 147 11.79 0.15 13.93
C LYS A 147 12.33 -0.57 15.16
N ASN A 148 11.43 -0.94 16.07
CA ASN A 148 11.78 -1.76 17.21
C ASN A 148 12.32 -3.14 16.76
N PRO A 149 13.28 -3.76 17.48
CA PRO A 149 13.82 -5.07 17.15
C PRO A 149 12.79 -6.16 16.90
N ARG A 150 11.63 -6.09 17.56
CA ARG A 150 10.53 -7.05 17.38
C ARG A 150 10.00 -7.08 15.95
N ALA A 151 10.07 -5.96 15.23
CA ALA A 151 9.64 -5.89 13.83
C ALA A 151 10.57 -6.70 12.89
N PHE A 152 11.79 -6.99 13.32
CA PHE A 152 12.80 -7.76 12.60
C PHE A 152 13.06 -9.15 13.22
N GLU A 153 12.27 -9.55 14.24
CA GLU A 153 12.51 -10.78 15.01
C GLU A 153 13.92 -10.80 15.65
N MET A 154 14.41 -9.63 16.05
CA MET A 154 15.72 -9.42 16.67
C MET A 154 15.58 -9.09 18.16
N ASN A 155 16.72 -9.18 18.88
CA ASN A 155 16.81 -8.89 20.31
C ASN A 155 18.01 -8.00 20.69
N ASN A 156 18.47 -7.17 19.73
CA ASN A 156 19.58 -6.24 19.99
C ASN A 156 19.20 -5.22 21.08
N ARG A 157 20.19 -4.90 21.93
CA ARG A 157 20.03 -3.95 23.05
C ARG A 157 20.44 -2.53 22.68
N GLU A 158 21.11 -2.35 21.56
CA GLU A 158 21.54 -1.07 21.01
C GLU A 158 21.07 -0.94 19.57
N ALA A 159 21.02 0.29 19.05
CA ALA A 159 20.64 0.53 17.67
C ALA A 159 21.62 -0.17 16.71
N LYS A 160 21.10 -0.91 15.74
CA LYS A 160 21.88 -1.68 14.77
C LYS A 160 21.36 -1.40 13.36
N ILE A 161 22.27 -1.06 12.43
CA ILE A 161 21.95 -1.01 11.01
C ILE A 161 21.75 -2.46 10.54
N VAL A 162 20.55 -2.73 10.01
CA VAL A 162 20.15 -4.04 9.49
C VAL A 162 20.39 -4.11 7.99
N TYR A 163 20.26 -2.97 7.32
CA TYR A 163 20.46 -2.85 5.89
C TYR A 163 20.90 -1.42 5.53
N GLU A 164 21.79 -1.33 4.54
CA GLU A 164 22.17 -0.10 3.87
C GLU A 164 22.40 -0.38 2.39
N GLY A 165 21.72 0.35 1.49
CA GLY A 165 21.81 0.13 0.06
C GLY A 165 20.72 0.88 -0.72
N SER A 166 20.30 0.33 -1.87
CA SER A 166 19.24 0.92 -2.69
C SER A 166 17.83 0.51 -2.24
N ALA A 167 16.82 1.31 -2.63
CA ALA A 167 15.43 0.97 -2.36
C ALA A 167 14.98 -0.30 -3.09
N GLU A 168 15.46 -0.54 -4.30
CA GLU A 168 15.16 -1.71 -5.11
C GLU A 168 15.66 -3.00 -4.44
N GLU A 169 16.91 -2.97 -3.95
CA GLU A 169 17.48 -4.11 -3.23
C GLU A 169 16.80 -4.32 -1.88
N ALA A 170 16.53 -3.25 -1.13
CA ALA A 170 15.79 -3.32 0.12
C ALA A 170 14.41 -3.97 -0.06
N ALA A 171 13.66 -3.59 -1.11
CA ALA A 171 12.35 -4.15 -1.42
C ALA A 171 12.41 -5.64 -1.79
N ARG A 172 13.50 -6.11 -2.39
CA ARG A 172 13.71 -7.53 -2.68
C ARG A 172 14.07 -8.34 -1.44
N LEU A 173 14.97 -7.82 -0.60
CA LEU A 173 15.43 -8.51 0.60
C LEU A 173 14.38 -8.51 1.72
N TYR A 174 13.58 -7.45 1.81
CA TYR A 174 12.59 -7.25 2.86
C TYR A 174 11.21 -6.90 2.28
N PRO A 175 10.57 -7.83 1.52
CA PRO A 175 9.36 -7.53 0.74
C PRO A 175 8.15 -7.12 1.56
N ARG A 176 8.13 -7.45 2.85
CA ARG A 176 7.02 -7.10 3.75
C ARG A 176 7.23 -5.76 4.47
N GLU A 177 8.48 -5.33 4.61
CA GLU A 177 8.87 -4.19 5.46
C GLU A 177 9.19 -2.93 4.66
N MET A 178 9.54 -3.07 3.36
CA MET A 178 10.16 -2.00 2.56
C MET A 178 9.25 -1.36 1.52
N ASN A 179 7.93 -1.47 1.68
CA ASN A 179 6.99 -0.78 0.79
C ASN A 179 7.16 0.76 0.82
N VAL A 180 7.56 1.34 1.96
CA VAL A 180 7.87 2.78 2.05
C VAL A 180 9.04 3.16 1.13
N ALA A 181 10.13 2.37 1.14
CA ALA A 181 11.26 2.59 0.27
C ALA A 181 10.88 2.49 -1.21
N ALA A 182 10.06 1.49 -1.55
CA ALA A 182 9.56 1.30 -2.90
C ALA A 182 8.65 2.45 -3.35
N THR A 183 7.72 2.89 -2.49
CA THR A 183 6.85 4.04 -2.78
C THR A 183 7.66 5.30 -3.06
N LEU A 184 8.69 5.55 -2.23
CA LEU A 184 9.58 6.69 -2.40
C LEU A 184 10.36 6.60 -3.73
N ALA A 185 10.94 5.42 -4.03
CA ALA A 185 11.66 5.21 -5.28
C ALA A 185 10.77 5.38 -6.52
N LEU A 186 9.52 4.90 -6.47
CA LEU A 186 8.55 5.11 -7.55
C LEU A 186 8.23 6.60 -7.75
N THR A 187 8.15 7.37 -6.66
CA THR A 187 7.83 8.81 -6.69
C THR A 187 8.95 9.64 -7.29
N VAL A 188 10.21 9.28 -7.01
CA VAL A 188 11.37 10.12 -7.40
C VAL A 188 12.12 9.61 -8.64
N LYS A 189 11.56 8.61 -9.36
CA LYS A 189 12.20 8.13 -10.61
C LYS A 189 12.56 9.31 -11.53
N PRO A 190 13.77 9.31 -12.14
CA PRO A 190 14.77 8.23 -12.19
C PRO A 190 15.81 8.28 -11.05
N VAL A 191 15.65 9.13 -10.04
CA VAL A 191 16.60 9.30 -8.95
C VAL A 191 16.63 8.06 -8.06
N LYS A 192 17.83 7.58 -7.73
CA LYS A 192 18.00 6.43 -6.82
C LYS A 192 17.84 6.86 -5.38
N VAL A 193 17.06 6.09 -4.62
CA VAL A 193 16.89 6.29 -3.19
C VAL A 193 17.91 5.46 -2.42
N LYS A 194 18.72 6.12 -1.59
CA LYS A 194 19.57 5.44 -0.59
C LYS A 194 18.71 5.09 0.62
N VAL A 195 18.78 3.85 1.07
CA VAL A 195 17.98 3.35 2.18
C VAL A 195 18.86 2.83 3.29
N GLN A 196 18.59 3.26 4.51
CA GLN A 196 19.14 2.72 5.73
C GLN A 196 18.02 2.19 6.62
N VAL A 197 18.12 0.93 7.03
CA VAL A 197 17.16 0.27 7.93
C VAL A 197 17.83 0.05 9.27
N VAL A 198 17.21 0.51 10.34
CA VAL A 198 17.78 0.47 11.69
C VAL A 198 16.82 -0.26 12.63
N SER A 199 17.33 -1.31 13.27
CA SER A 199 16.71 -1.96 14.42
C SER A 199 17.13 -1.20 15.69
N ASP A 200 16.17 -0.55 16.37
CA ASP A 200 16.47 0.31 17.52
C ASP A 200 15.53 0.01 18.70
N PRO A 201 16.04 -0.52 19.81
CA PRO A 201 15.22 -0.82 21.00
C PRO A 201 14.66 0.42 21.69
N ALA A 202 15.22 1.62 21.45
CA ALA A 202 14.74 2.86 22.06
C ALA A 202 13.46 3.38 21.38
N VAL A 203 13.11 2.92 20.18
CA VAL A 203 11.90 3.39 19.50
C VAL A 203 10.71 2.49 19.77
N GLN A 204 9.56 3.12 20.02
CA GLN A 204 8.26 2.45 20.15
C GLN A 204 7.45 2.52 18.86
N ARG A 205 7.72 3.53 18.02
CA ARG A 205 7.03 3.81 16.76
C ARG A 205 7.87 3.43 15.56
N ASN A 206 7.20 2.97 14.51
CA ASN A 206 7.83 2.86 13.20
C ASN A 206 8.12 4.26 12.68
N THR A 207 9.40 4.60 12.56
CA THR A 207 9.84 5.93 12.13
C THR A 207 10.45 5.86 10.75
N HIS A 208 10.00 6.74 9.86
CA HIS A 208 10.54 6.93 8.52
C HIS A 208 10.98 8.38 8.38
N GLU A 209 12.26 8.59 8.17
CA GLU A 209 12.85 9.91 7.96
C GLU A 209 13.46 9.92 6.58
N PHE A 210 13.13 10.92 5.78
CA PHE A 210 13.80 11.09 4.51
C PHE A 210 14.25 12.52 4.30
N GLN A 211 15.46 12.62 3.76
CA GLN A 211 16.13 13.85 3.40
C GLN A 211 16.23 13.91 1.89
N VAL A 212 15.90 15.05 1.34
CA VAL A 212 15.93 15.30 -0.11
C VAL A 212 16.72 16.57 -0.35
N LYS A 213 17.73 16.48 -1.21
CA LYS A 213 18.41 17.65 -1.78
C LYS A 213 17.97 17.79 -3.23
N TRP A 214 17.56 18.98 -3.58
CA TRP A 214 17.11 19.29 -4.92
C TRP A 214 17.60 20.66 -5.36
N HIS A 215 17.47 21.00 -6.62
CA HIS A 215 18.08 22.18 -7.21
C HIS A 215 17.80 23.50 -6.47
N PHE A 216 16.65 23.66 -5.82
CA PHE A 216 16.26 24.90 -5.14
C PHE A 216 16.22 24.77 -3.61
N GLY A 217 16.74 23.71 -3.03
CA GLY A 217 16.79 23.60 -1.56
C GLY A 217 16.82 22.16 -1.04
N GLU A 218 16.32 22.01 0.17
CA GLU A 218 16.27 20.72 0.85
C GLU A 218 14.92 20.48 1.53
N MET A 219 14.57 19.22 1.72
CA MET A 219 13.40 18.81 2.49
C MET A 219 13.83 17.78 3.53
N PHE A 220 13.28 17.89 4.74
CA PHE A 220 13.38 16.89 5.77
C PHE A 220 11.97 16.53 6.23
N LEU A 221 11.60 15.26 6.07
CA LEU A 221 10.29 14.77 6.47
C LEU A 221 10.46 13.58 7.42
N ARG A 222 9.68 13.59 8.51
CA ARG A 222 9.70 12.56 9.53
C ARG A 222 8.28 12.11 9.84
N PHE A 223 8.06 10.81 9.77
CA PHE A 223 6.81 10.14 10.11
C PHE A 223 7.08 9.11 11.20
N ALA A 224 6.42 9.24 12.33
CA ALA A 224 6.52 8.31 13.44
C ALA A 224 5.12 7.76 13.73
N ASN A 225 4.85 6.55 13.29
CA ASN A 225 3.55 5.93 13.34
C ASN A 225 3.54 4.79 14.37
N ASP A 226 2.47 4.67 15.13
CA ASP A 226 2.26 3.50 15.95
C ASP A 226 2.15 2.25 15.06
N PRO A 227 2.79 1.14 15.46
CA PRO A 227 2.63 -0.11 14.75
C PRO A 227 1.18 -0.58 14.84
N HIS A 228 0.70 -1.27 13.79
CA HIS A 228 -0.61 -1.88 13.82
C HIS A 228 -0.67 -2.97 14.91
N PRO A 229 -1.71 -3.04 15.75
CA PRO A 229 -1.77 -3.98 16.88
C PRO A 229 -1.55 -5.45 16.47
N GLU A 230 -2.14 -5.86 15.35
CA GLU A 230 -2.05 -7.24 14.84
C GLU A 230 -0.84 -7.46 13.92
N ASN A 231 -0.18 -6.40 13.44
CA ASN A 231 0.99 -6.50 12.57
C ASN A 231 1.99 -5.38 12.87
N PRO A 232 2.91 -5.58 13.83
CA PRO A 232 3.90 -4.57 14.21
C PRO A 232 4.83 -4.10 13.08
N ARG A 233 4.91 -4.84 11.99
CA ARG A 233 5.70 -4.48 10.79
C ARG A 233 5.03 -3.38 9.98
N THR A 234 3.72 -3.18 10.14
CA THR A 234 2.90 -2.24 9.38
C THR A 234 2.45 -1.08 10.27
N SER A 235 2.47 0.13 9.74
CA SER A 235 1.87 1.30 10.38
C SER A 235 0.40 1.42 9.97
N ALA A 236 -0.48 1.76 10.91
CA ALA A 236 -1.92 1.94 10.62
C ALA A 236 -2.16 2.98 9.51
N LEU A 237 -1.34 4.04 9.45
CA LEU A 237 -1.42 5.07 8.42
C LEU A 237 -1.40 4.50 6.98
N ALA A 238 -0.73 3.37 6.77
CA ALA A 238 -0.69 2.74 5.45
C ALA A 238 -2.09 2.33 4.96
N ALA A 239 -2.90 1.70 5.82
CA ALA A 239 -4.28 1.36 5.47
C ALA A 239 -5.14 2.62 5.28
N TRP A 240 -5.00 3.62 6.15
CA TRP A 240 -5.73 4.89 6.02
C TRP A 240 -5.42 5.64 4.73
N SER A 241 -4.18 5.58 4.24
CA SER A 241 -3.81 6.17 2.95
C SER A 241 -4.52 5.48 1.77
N ALA A 242 -4.66 4.15 1.82
CA ALA A 242 -5.41 3.39 0.82
C ALA A 242 -6.91 3.69 0.89
N ILE A 243 -7.49 3.79 2.10
CA ILE A 243 -8.89 4.17 2.31
C ILE A 243 -9.17 5.54 1.70
N LYS A 244 -8.29 6.53 1.94
CA LYS A 244 -8.45 7.87 1.35
C LYS A 244 -8.34 7.86 -0.17
N LEU A 245 -7.43 7.08 -0.72
CA LEU A 245 -7.30 6.94 -2.17
C LEU A 245 -8.52 6.23 -2.77
N LEU A 246 -9.04 5.21 -2.10
CA LEU A 246 -10.25 4.50 -2.50
C LEU A 246 -11.47 5.41 -2.52
N GLN A 247 -11.67 6.26 -1.50
CA GLN A 247 -12.70 7.30 -1.50
C GLN A 247 -12.61 8.15 -2.77
N LYS A 248 -11.42 8.69 -3.06
CA LYS A 248 -11.20 9.56 -4.22
C LYS A 248 -11.56 8.88 -5.55
N LEU A 249 -11.20 7.59 -5.72
CA LEU A 249 -11.48 6.84 -6.95
C LEU A 249 -12.97 6.48 -7.11
N LEU A 250 -13.70 6.39 -6.00
CA LEU A 250 -15.15 6.09 -6.06
C LEU A 250 -16.00 7.35 -6.27
N GLU A 251 -15.50 8.54 -5.91
CA GLU A 251 -16.16 9.83 -6.14
C GLU A 251 -16.09 10.29 -7.61
N THR A 252 -15.15 9.74 -8.40
CA THR A 252 -14.99 9.99 -9.85
C THR A 252 -15.79 9.01 -10.68
#